data_35f99d40bbe4b570f3f58b659eb3e775
#
_entry.id   35f99d40bbe4b570f3f58b659eb3e775
#
_cell.length_a   1.000
_cell.length_b   1.000
_cell.length_c   1.000
_cell.angle_alpha   90.00
_cell.angle_beta   90.00
_cell.angle_gamma   90.00
#
_symmetry.space_group_name_H-M   'P 1'
#
loop_
_entity.id
_entity.type
_entity.pdbx_description
1 polymer ?
#
loop_
_entity_poly.entity_id
_entity_poly.type
_entity_poly.pdbx_seq_one_letter_code
_entity_poly.pdbx_strand_id
1 'polypeptide(L)'
;MLGNMRYVAKLFVWTLISVLIIVGVAAAIYIPAGNSLEFKDDIVAEITAIKDNVWSFLKNDQGIYDMLVGAEESLLSILGLLASHAGAMAGFIIAAVFLYGLYLFLSGMSYYPTAFIVNELMSSNTRYGFAVAMVKNIKSACKFSFCRMLLSLPIDIGIMAILAGVGFGLLKLIGFFALPILLVLGVCMFTLRSMLYSGWLPRLIHHPEERCYAAFSRSLVSVKGNFGSLFKAFSLIFFVAYCCVFTLTVPTFGVINVLIPSMYYVLLRSVEMIGFYKTNNMSFYVDARTVINTVEYGYRKDNQEGEVDEYSDINY
;
A
#
# COMPACT_ATOMS: atom_id res chain seq x y z
N MET A 1 15.17 9.77 -4.63
CA MET A 1 14.00 9.25 -5.36
C MET A 1 12.83 10.22 -5.40
N LEU A 2 12.38 10.75 -4.29
CA LEU A 2 11.29 11.75 -4.27
C LEU A 2 11.61 13.03 -5.09
N GLY A 3 12.87 13.36 -5.33
CA GLY A 3 13.27 14.44 -6.24
C GLY A 3 13.02 14.17 -7.73
N ASN A 4 12.64 12.94 -8.12
CA ASN A 4 12.31 12.62 -9.50
C ASN A 4 10.79 12.53 -9.68
N MET A 5 10.11 13.69 -9.67
CA MET A 5 8.66 13.81 -9.85
C MET A 5 8.14 13.11 -11.12
N ARG A 6 8.95 12.99 -12.17
CA ARG A 6 8.60 12.26 -13.40
C ARG A 6 8.34 10.78 -13.18
N TYR A 7 9.03 10.18 -12.22
CA TYR A 7 8.82 8.78 -11.86
C TYR A 7 7.49 8.59 -11.11
N VAL A 8 7.26 9.43 -10.09
CA VAL A 8 6.01 9.42 -9.30
C VAL A 8 4.81 9.68 -10.21
N ALA A 9 4.93 10.61 -11.17
CA ALA A 9 3.87 10.88 -12.15
C ALA A 9 3.53 9.66 -13.02
N LYS A 10 4.53 8.90 -13.48
CA LYS A 10 4.29 7.67 -14.27
C LYS A 10 3.63 6.57 -13.44
N LEU A 11 4.01 6.44 -12.17
CA LEU A 11 3.38 5.50 -11.25
C LEU A 11 1.95 5.92 -10.92
N PHE A 12 1.70 7.23 -10.77
CA PHE A 12 0.35 7.78 -10.60
C PHE A 12 -0.55 7.46 -11.81
N VAL A 13 -0.04 7.66 -13.03
CA VAL A 13 -0.78 7.31 -14.27
C VAL A 13 -1.09 5.81 -14.31
N TRP A 14 -0.15 4.93 -13.95
CA TRP A 14 -0.40 3.49 -13.85
C TRP A 14 -1.49 3.17 -12.82
N THR A 15 -1.42 3.79 -11.64
CA THR A 15 -2.41 3.60 -10.58
C THR A 15 -3.79 4.09 -11.04
N LEU A 16 -3.86 5.23 -11.72
CA LEU A 16 -5.09 5.77 -12.29
C LEU A 16 -5.71 4.82 -13.33
N ILE A 17 -4.90 4.32 -14.27
CA ILE A 17 -5.36 3.34 -15.28
C ILE A 17 -5.87 2.07 -14.57
N SER A 18 -5.16 1.58 -13.56
CA SER A 18 -5.59 0.40 -12.80
C SER A 18 -6.93 0.63 -12.10
N VAL A 19 -7.12 1.78 -11.49
CA VAL A 19 -8.40 2.17 -10.85
C VAL A 19 -9.51 2.27 -11.89
N LEU A 20 -9.27 2.88 -13.05
CA LEU A 20 -10.28 3.00 -14.14
C LEU A 20 -10.69 1.62 -14.65
N ILE A 21 -9.75 0.69 -14.84
CA ILE A 21 -10.07 -0.69 -15.23
C ILE A 21 -10.97 -1.35 -14.18
N ILE A 22 -10.62 -1.23 -12.90
CA ILE A 22 -11.38 -1.83 -11.82
C ILE A 22 -12.79 -1.23 -11.73
N VAL A 23 -12.89 0.09 -11.80
CA VAL A 23 -14.20 0.80 -11.80
C VAL A 23 -15.04 0.38 -13.00
N GLY A 24 -14.45 0.27 -14.21
CA GLY A 24 -15.15 -0.20 -15.39
C GLY A 24 -15.68 -1.64 -15.24
N VAL A 25 -14.85 -2.56 -14.74
CA VAL A 25 -15.26 -3.94 -14.46
C VAL A 25 -16.30 -3.99 -13.34
N ALA A 26 -16.12 -3.22 -12.28
CA ALA A 26 -17.08 -3.12 -11.17
C ALA A 26 -18.45 -2.61 -11.67
N ALA A 27 -18.45 -1.55 -12.49
CA ALA A 27 -19.68 -1.02 -13.08
C ALA A 27 -20.39 -2.06 -13.96
N ALA A 28 -19.64 -2.80 -14.77
CA ALA A 28 -20.20 -3.86 -15.62
C ALA A 28 -20.83 -5.01 -14.82
N ILE A 29 -20.31 -5.29 -13.62
CA ILE A 29 -20.85 -6.36 -12.74
C ILE A 29 -21.99 -5.82 -11.87
N TYR A 30 -21.75 -4.70 -11.15
CA TYR A 30 -22.65 -4.24 -10.10
C TYR A 30 -23.87 -3.46 -10.60
N ILE A 31 -23.79 -2.77 -11.75
CA ILE A 31 -24.95 -2.03 -12.26
C ILE A 31 -26.09 -2.99 -12.65
N PRO A 32 -25.86 -4.04 -13.47
CA PRO A 32 -26.93 -4.99 -13.78
C PRO A 32 -27.42 -5.75 -12.56
N ALA A 33 -26.49 -6.23 -11.72
CA ALA A 33 -26.83 -7.01 -10.54
C ALA A 33 -27.56 -6.17 -9.48
N GLY A 34 -27.14 -4.92 -9.26
CA GLY A 34 -27.76 -4.00 -8.31
C GLY A 34 -29.20 -3.64 -8.69
N ASN A 35 -29.50 -3.56 -9.99
CA ASN A 35 -30.86 -3.27 -10.46
C ASN A 35 -31.86 -4.41 -10.18
N SER A 36 -31.39 -5.61 -9.87
CA SER A 36 -32.22 -6.78 -9.54
C SER A 36 -32.42 -6.99 -8.05
N LEU A 37 -31.84 -6.14 -7.17
CA LEU A 37 -32.00 -6.27 -5.73
C LEU A 37 -33.29 -5.62 -5.24
N GLU A 38 -34.10 -6.37 -4.51
CA GLU A 38 -35.36 -5.89 -3.95
C GLU A 38 -35.17 -4.79 -2.90
N PHE A 39 -34.05 -4.82 -2.14
CA PHE A 39 -33.72 -3.85 -1.08
C PHE A 39 -32.76 -2.72 -1.56
N LYS A 40 -32.65 -2.53 -2.86
CA LYS A 40 -31.79 -1.48 -3.45
C LYS A 40 -32.17 -0.08 -2.96
N ASP A 41 -33.48 0.20 -2.94
CA ASP A 41 -33.98 1.54 -2.61
C ASP A 41 -33.72 1.88 -1.13
N ASP A 42 -33.77 0.88 -0.24
CA ASP A 42 -33.43 1.05 1.18
C ASP A 42 -31.93 1.38 1.36
N ILE A 43 -31.04 0.69 0.65
CA ILE A 43 -29.60 1.00 0.67
C ILE A 43 -29.34 2.41 0.11
N VAL A 44 -29.98 2.76 -0.99
CA VAL A 44 -29.83 4.09 -1.61
C VAL A 44 -30.34 5.19 -0.65
N ALA A 45 -31.41 4.94 0.08
CA ALA A 45 -31.93 5.86 1.09
C ALA A 45 -30.89 6.12 2.20
N GLU A 46 -30.28 5.06 2.74
CA GLU A 46 -29.26 5.17 3.79
C GLU A 46 -27.96 5.86 3.30
N ILE A 47 -27.53 5.54 2.08
CA ILE A 47 -26.37 6.24 1.47
C ILE A 47 -26.69 7.72 1.27
N THR A 48 -27.92 8.05 0.88
CA THR A 48 -28.35 9.43 0.72
C THR A 48 -28.39 10.15 2.07
N ALA A 49 -28.85 9.49 3.13
CA ALA A 49 -28.83 10.04 4.48
C ALA A 49 -27.41 10.35 4.96
N ILE A 50 -26.42 9.45 4.72
CA ILE A 50 -25.02 9.73 5.02
C ILE A 50 -24.52 10.95 4.23
N LYS A 51 -24.80 11.02 2.94
CA LYS A 51 -24.43 12.14 2.08
C LYS A 51 -25.04 13.46 2.60
N ASP A 52 -26.30 13.45 2.98
CA ASP A 52 -27.00 14.64 3.44
C ASP A 52 -26.49 15.09 4.82
N ASN A 53 -26.16 14.16 5.71
CA ASN A 53 -25.48 14.44 6.98
C ASN A 53 -24.11 15.12 6.76
N VAL A 54 -23.29 14.58 5.85
CA VAL A 54 -21.99 15.18 5.50
C VAL A 54 -22.17 16.57 4.88
N TRP A 55 -23.17 16.71 4.02
CA TRP A 55 -23.46 17.99 3.35
C TRP A 55 -23.96 19.06 4.30
N SER A 56 -24.82 18.69 5.27
CA SER A 56 -25.28 19.60 6.33
C SER A 56 -24.14 20.04 7.24
N PHE A 57 -23.21 19.13 7.57
CA PHE A 57 -22.00 19.50 8.29
C PHE A 57 -21.12 20.49 7.48
N LEU A 58 -20.92 20.25 6.19
CA LEU A 58 -20.12 21.14 5.33
C LEU A 58 -20.75 22.52 5.16
N LYS A 59 -22.09 22.63 5.25
CA LYS A 59 -22.82 23.91 5.27
C LYS A 59 -22.83 24.56 6.63
N ASN A 60 -22.26 23.93 7.65
CA ASN A 60 -22.28 24.40 9.04
C ASN A 60 -23.68 24.42 9.67
N ASP A 61 -24.61 23.58 9.15
CA ASP A 61 -25.98 23.47 9.64
C ASP A 61 -26.07 22.52 10.84
N GLN A 62 -25.06 21.66 11.03
CA GLN A 62 -24.99 20.71 12.16
C GLN A 62 -23.57 20.56 12.69
N GLY A 63 -23.45 20.07 13.94
CA GLY A 63 -22.18 19.79 14.58
C GLY A 63 -21.52 18.52 14.03
N ILE A 64 -20.18 18.43 14.21
CA ILE A 64 -19.42 17.23 13.83
C ILE A 64 -19.90 15.98 14.58
N TYR A 65 -20.35 16.13 15.81
CA TYR A 65 -20.89 15.03 16.60
C TYR A 65 -22.17 14.48 15.98
N ASP A 66 -23.13 15.34 15.63
CA ASP A 66 -24.41 14.94 15.03
C ASP A 66 -24.21 14.29 13.67
N MET A 67 -23.27 14.81 12.86
CA MET A 67 -22.87 14.21 11.59
C MET A 67 -22.33 12.77 11.79
N LEU A 68 -21.44 12.58 12.78
CA LEU A 68 -20.84 11.28 13.03
C LEU A 68 -21.84 10.27 13.57
N VAL A 69 -22.76 10.69 14.47
CA VAL A 69 -23.81 9.82 14.98
C VAL A 69 -24.79 9.42 13.87
N GLY A 70 -25.26 10.37 13.06
CA GLY A 70 -26.15 10.06 11.94
C GLY A 70 -25.50 9.15 10.89
N ALA A 71 -24.19 9.33 10.62
CA ALA A 71 -23.45 8.45 9.73
C ALA A 71 -23.29 7.03 10.34
N GLU A 72 -23.08 6.93 11.65
CA GLU A 72 -22.99 5.65 12.36
C GLU A 72 -24.32 4.88 12.28
N GLU A 73 -25.45 5.53 12.56
CA GLU A 73 -26.79 4.93 12.49
C GLU A 73 -27.08 4.38 11.10
N SER A 74 -26.83 5.17 10.06
CA SER A 74 -27.03 4.73 8.67
C SER A 74 -26.09 3.57 8.28
N LEU A 75 -24.82 3.57 8.74
CA LEU A 75 -23.91 2.45 8.51
C LEU A 75 -24.38 1.16 9.20
N LEU A 76 -24.86 1.26 10.43
CA LEU A 76 -25.39 0.11 11.15
C LEU A 76 -26.69 -0.42 10.49
N SER A 77 -27.54 0.47 9.98
CA SER A 77 -28.73 0.11 9.20
C SER A 77 -28.35 -0.64 7.92
N ILE A 78 -27.40 -0.13 7.13
CA ILE A 78 -26.89 -0.81 5.94
C ILE A 78 -26.33 -2.20 6.28
N LEU A 79 -25.52 -2.32 7.34
CA LEU A 79 -24.97 -3.61 7.77
C LEU A 79 -26.08 -4.59 8.18
N GLY A 80 -27.13 -4.12 8.84
CA GLY A 80 -28.30 -4.90 9.18
C GLY A 80 -29.05 -5.41 7.94
N LEU A 81 -29.28 -4.54 6.94
CA LEU A 81 -29.90 -4.90 5.67
C LEU A 81 -29.07 -5.95 4.91
N LEU A 82 -27.76 -5.76 4.83
CA LEU A 82 -26.84 -6.72 4.19
C LEU A 82 -26.84 -8.08 4.91
N ALA A 83 -26.88 -8.08 6.24
CA ALA A 83 -26.88 -9.30 7.04
C ALA A 83 -28.20 -10.07 6.88
N SER A 84 -29.36 -9.38 6.83
CA SER A 84 -30.67 -10.02 6.62
C SER A 84 -30.81 -10.64 5.23
N HIS A 85 -30.09 -10.13 4.22
CA HIS A 85 -30.13 -10.62 2.84
C HIS A 85 -28.82 -11.32 2.42
N ALA A 86 -28.12 -11.97 3.35
CA ALA A 86 -26.80 -12.57 3.14
C ALA A 86 -26.75 -13.54 1.94
N GLY A 87 -27.83 -14.28 1.67
CA GLY A 87 -27.93 -15.19 0.52
C GLY A 87 -27.86 -14.46 -0.83
N ALA A 88 -28.63 -13.38 -0.98
CA ALA A 88 -28.61 -12.54 -2.19
C ALA A 88 -27.26 -11.82 -2.34
N MET A 89 -26.62 -11.46 -1.21
CA MET A 89 -25.34 -10.76 -1.19
C MET A 89 -24.13 -11.65 -1.52
N ALA A 90 -24.25 -12.98 -1.48
CA ALA A 90 -23.12 -13.88 -1.74
C ALA A 90 -22.46 -13.62 -3.11
N GLY A 91 -23.24 -13.38 -4.16
CA GLY A 91 -22.74 -13.03 -5.48
C GLY A 91 -21.94 -11.72 -5.51
N PHE A 92 -22.42 -10.71 -4.78
CA PHE A 92 -21.73 -9.42 -4.65
C PHE A 92 -20.41 -9.55 -3.88
N ILE A 93 -20.39 -10.37 -2.83
CA ILE A 93 -19.17 -10.64 -2.05
C ILE A 93 -18.15 -11.35 -2.93
N ILE A 94 -18.55 -12.36 -3.70
CA ILE A 94 -17.66 -13.06 -4.63
C ILE A 94 -17.09 -12.08 -5.68
N ALA A 95 -17.93 -11.22 -6.25
CA ALA A 95 -17.52 -10.19 -7.19
C ALA A 95 -16.55 -9.19 -6.55
N ALA A 96 -16.79 -8.77 -5.31
CA ALA A 96 -15.89 -7.89 -4.57
C ALA A 96 -14.52 -8.54 -4.33
N VAL A 97 -14.49 -9.81 -3.95
CA VAL A 97 -13.25 -10.59 -3.79
C VAL A 97 -12.49 -10.69 -5.11
N PHE A 98 -13.19 -10.93 -6.21
CA PHE A 98 -12.59 -10.96 -7.55
C PHE A 98 -12.00 -9.60 -7.94
N LEU A 99 -12.74 -8.51 -7.77
CA LEU A 99 -12.26 -7.15 -8.04
C LEU A 99 -11.07 -6.77 -7.17
N TYR A 100 -11.10 -7.17 -5.91
CA TYR A 100 -9.96 -6.98 -5.01
C TYR A 100 -8.73 -7.79 -5.46
N GLY A 101 -8.92 -9.03 -5.89
CA GLY A 101 -7.86 -9.84 -6.51
C GLY A 101 -7.27 -9.16 -7.75
N LEU A 102 -8.12 -8.63 -8.63
CA LEU A 102 -7.70 -7.86 -9.81
C LEU A 102 -6.88 -6.62 -9.40
N TYR A 103 -7.31 -5.89 -8.37
CA TYR A 103 -6.54 -4.77 -7.81
C TYR A 103 -5.17 -5.21 -7.29
N LEU A 104 -5.09 -6.31 -6.55
CA LEU A 104 -3.82 -6.85 -6.05
C LEU A 104 -2.89 -7.25 -7.20
N PHE A 105 -3.44 -7.82 -8.27
CA PHE A 105 -2.67 -8.17 -9.46
C PHE A 105 -2.13 -6.93 -10.18
N LEU A 106 -2.98 -5.97 -10.53
CA LEU A 106 -2.57 -4.76 -11.23
C LEU A 106 -1.59 -3.90 -10.42
N SER A 107 -1.81 -3.77 -9.11
CA SER A 107 -0.87 -3.09 -8.22
C SER A 107 0.48 -3.82 -8.12
N GLY A 108 0.46 -5.14 -8.03
CA GLY A 108 1.66 -5.98 -8.03
C GLY A 108 2.52 -5.80 -9.28
N MET A 109 1.91 -5.62 -10.44
CA MET A 109 2.60 -5.34 -11.71
C MET A 109 3.45 -4.07 -11.66
N SER A 110 3.07 -3.07 -10.89
CA SER A 110 3.86 -1.84 -10.70
C SER A 110 4.94 -1.99 -9.64
N TYR A 111 4.79 -2.91 -8.69
CA TYR A 111 5.73 -3.08 -7.57
C TYR A 111 7.07 -3.61 -8.01
N TYR A 112 7.08 -4.61 -8.90
CA TYR A 112 8.32 -5.21 -9.37
C TYR A 112 9.22 -4.21 -10.10
N PRO A 113 8.76 -3.46 -11.13
CA PRO A 113 9.58 -2.45 -11.78
C PRO A 113 9.98 -1.32 -10.84
N THR A 114 9.12 -0.95 -9.86
CA THR A 114 9.47 0.06 -8.87
C THR A 114 10.64 -0.40 -8.00
N ALA A 115 10.58 -1.62 -7.47
CA ALA A 115 11.65 -2.17 -6.66
C ALA A 115 12.93 -2.41 -7.47
N PHE A 116 12.81 -2.83 -8.74
CA PHE A 116 13.92 -2.95 -9.65
C PHE A 116 14.65 -1.61 -9.86
N ILE A 117 13.91 -0.51 -10.08
CA ILE A 117 14.51 0.82 -10.23
C ILE A 117 15.18 1.27 -8.92
N VAL A 118 14.56 0.98 -7.76
CA VAL A 118 15.18 1.28 -6.46
C VAL A 118 16.50 0.52 -6.31
N ASN A 119 16.49 -0.78 -6.64
CA ASN A 119 17.68 -1.61 -6.57
C ASN A 119 18.79 -1.10 -7.46
N GLU A 120 18.52 -0.81 -8.73
CA GLU A 120 19.51 -0.30 -9.68
C GLU A 120 20.09 1.06 -9.25
N LEU A 121 19.25 1.91 -8.66
CA LEU A 121 19.71 3.18 -8.11
C LEU A 121 20.61 2.99 -6.90
N MET A 122 20.37 1.98 -6.08
CA MET A 122 21.15 1.71 -4.87
C MET A 122 22.44 0.94 -5.15
N SER A 123 22.43 0.06 -6.15
CA SER A 123 23.58 -0.80 -6.47
C SER A 123 24.59 -0.18 -7.46
N SER A 124 24.10 0.60 -8.44
CA SER A 124 24.94 1.07 -9.55
C SER A 124 24.69 2.53 -9.95
N ASN A 125 23.88 3.26 -9.18
CA ASN A 125 23.40 4.62 -9.52
C ASN A 125 22.77 4.72 -10.93
N THR A 126 22.35 3.60 -11.50
CA THR A 126 21.74 3.57 -12.84
C THR A 126 20.30 4.03 -12.77
N ARG A 127 19.90 4.94 -13.65
CA ARG A 127 18.54 5.51 -13.68
C ARG A 127 17.73 4.91 -14.81
N TYR A 128 16.79 4.03 -14.46
CA TYR A 128 15.83 3.49 -15.42
C TYR A 128 14.51 4.29 -15.39
N GLY A 129 13.90 4.44 -16.57
CA GLY A 129 12.53 4.92 -16.67
C GLY A 129 11.54 3.82 -16.29
N PHE A 130 10.38 4.19 -15.69
CA PHE A 130 9.35 3.22 -15.27
C PHE A 130 8.89 2.32 -16.43
N ALA A 131 8.60 2.89 -17.60
CA ALA A 131 8.14 2.11 -18.75
C ALA A 131 9.20 1.09 -19.23
N VAL A 132 10.48 1.49 -19.26
CA VAL A 132 11.59 0.60 -19.65
C VAL A 132 11.74 -0.53 -18.64
N ALA A 133 11.71 -0.22 -17.33
CA ALA A 133 11.77 -1.23 -16.28
C ALA A 133 10.57 -2.18 -16.32
N MET A 134 9.38 -1.67 -16.63
CA MET A 134 8.14 -2.46 -16.79
C MET A 134 8.26 -3.46 -17.95
N VAL A 135 8.65 -2.99 -19.15
CA VAL A 135 8.78 -3.83 -20.34
C VAL A 135 9.88 -4.87 -20.13
N LYS A 136 11.05 -4.45 -19.62
CA LYS A 136 12.19 -5.36 -19.35
C LYS A 136 11.83 -6.50 -18.41
N ASN A 137 10.99 -6.23 -17.40
CA ASN A 137 10.67 -7.18 -16.34
C ASN A 137 9.23 -7.72 -16.37
N ILE A 138 8.50 -7.57 -17.48
CA ILE A 138 7.07 -7.86 -17.54
C ILE A 138 6.72 -9.29 -17.12
N LYS A 139 7.50 -10.29 -17.55
CA LYS A 139 7.30 -11.70 -17.18
C LYS A 139 7.45 -11.92 -15.68
N SER A 140 8.50 -11.36 -15.09
CA SER A 140 8.77 -11.45 -13.65
C SER A 140 7.74 -10.66 -12.84
N ALA A 141 7.32 -9.51 -13.33
CA ALA A 141 6.27 -8.71 -12.73
C ALA A 141 4.91 -9.44 -12.72
N CYS A 142 4.51 -10.06 -13.85
CA CYS A 142 3.28 -10.87 -13.92
C CYS A 142 3.35 -12.08 -12.97
N LYS A 143 4.46 -12.82 -12.98
CA LYS A 143 4.66 -13.97 -12.09
C LYS A 143 4.58 -13.57 -10.62
N PHE A 144 5.28 -12.51 -10.23
CA PHE A 144 5.25 -11.98 -8.87
C PHE A 144 3.85 -11.50 -8.48
N SER A 145 3.19 -10.71 -9.35
CA SER A 145 1.83 -10.21 -9.11
C SER A 145 0.83 -11.32 -8.87
N PHE A 146 0.87 -12.37 -9.67
CA PHE A 146 -0.01 -13.52 -9.51
C PHE A 146 0.24 -14.25 -8.19
N CYS A 147 1.50 -14.56 -7.88
CA CYS A 147 1.84 -15.19 -6.60
C CYS A 147 1.45 -14.31 -5.41
N ARG A 148 1.68 -13.00 -5.52
CA ARG A 148 1.32 -12.04 -4.48
C ARG A 148 -0.20 -11.96 -4.30
N MET A 149 -0.97 -11.92 -5.37
CA MET A 149 -2.44 -11.94 -5.32
C MET A 149 -2.93 -13.18 -4.55
N LEU A 150 -2.44 -14.37 -4.90
CA LEU A 150 -2.85 -15.62 -4.24
C LEU A 150 -2.52 -15.66 -2.75
N LEU A 151 -1.37 -15.12 -2.34
CA LEU A 151 -0.95 -15.10 -0.94
C LEU A 151 -1.58 -13.95 -0.15
N SER A 152 -1.71 -12.77 -0.77
CA SER A 152 -2.24 -11.59 -0.07
C SER A 152 -3.75 -11.64 0.11
N LEU A 153 -4.49 -12.18 -0.85
CA LEU A 153 -5.95 -12.17 -0.84
C LEU A 153 -6.55 -12.81 0.43
N PRO A 154 -6.16 -14.03 0.84
CA PRO A 154 -6.70 -14.63 2.08
C PRO A 154 -6.26 -13.87 3.34
N ILE A 155 -5.04 -13.35 3.38
CA ILE A 155 -4.54 -12.57 4.52
C ILE A 155 -5.32 -11.25 4.63
N ASP A 156 -5.53 -10.57 3.53
CA ASP A 156 -6.24 -9.29 3.49
C ASP A 156 -7.72 -9.45 3.85
N ILE A 157 -8.37 -10.50 3.36
CA ILE A 157 -9.75 -10.84 3.75
C ILE A 157 -9.81 -11.13 5.26
N GLY A 158 -8.83 -11.87 5.80
CA GLY A 158 -8.74 -12.13 7.23
C GLY A 158 -8.57 -10.84 8.06
N ILE A 159 -7.69 -9.94 7.63
CA ILE A 159 -7.49 -8.63 8.28
C ILE A 159 -8.77 -7.81 8.24
N MET A 160 -9.44 -7.73 7.08
CA MET A 160 -10.68 -6.98 6.93
C MET A 160 -11.81 -7.57 7.78
N ALA A 161 -11.92 -8.91 7.86
CA ALA A 161 -12.90 -9.58 8.71
C ALA A 161 -12.67 -9.28 10.21
N ILE A 162 -11.40 -9.29 10.65
CA ILE A 162 -11.04 -8.92 12.04
C ILE A 162 -11.38 -7.44 12.31
N LEU A 163 -10.99 -6.53 11.41
CA LEU A 163 -11.27 -5.11 11.56
C LEU A 163 -12.78 -4.82 11.55
N ALA A 164 -13.54 -5.49 10.69
CA ALA A 164 -14.99 -5.36 10.63
C ALA A 164 -15.66 -5.90 11.92
N GLY A 165 -15.26 -7.08 12.39
CA GLY A 165 -15.79 -7.67 13.60
C GLY A 165 -15.49 -6.86 14.87
N VAL A 166 -14.24 -6.46 15.04
CA VAL A 166 -13.81 -5.59 16.15
C VAL A 166 -14.46 -4.21 16.02
N GLY A 167 -14.52 -3.66 14.81
CA GLY A 167 -15.15 -2.38 14.51
C GLY A 167 -16.62 -2.35 14.90
N PHE A 168 -17.38 -3.36 14.47
CA PHE A 168 -18.78 -3.48 14.81
C PHE A 168 -19.01 -3.60 16.34
N GLY A 169 -18.16 -4.37 17.02
CA GLY A 169 -18.21 -4.49 18.49
C GLY A 169 -17.90 -3.17 19.20
N LEU A 170 -16.84 -2.47 18.78
CA LEU A 170 -16.44 -1.21 19.38
C LEU A 170 -17.45 -0.08 19.09
N LEU A 171 -17.99 0.00 17.88
CA LEU A 171 -19.03 0.99 17.54
C LEU A 171 -20.25 0.84 18.45
N LYS A 172 -20.69 -0.40 18.72
CA LYS A 172 -21.79 -0.65 19.65
C LYS A 172 -21.51 -0.31 21.10
N LEU A 173 -20.22 -0.39 21.53
CA LEU A 173 -19.82 -0.16 22.92
C LEU A 173 -19.54 1.32 23.22
N ILE A 174 -18.83 2.00 22.33
CA ILE A 174 -18.28 3.34 22.58
C ILE A 174 -18.62 4.34 21.45
N GLY A 175 -19.49 3.96 20.50
CA GLY A 175 -19.89 4.81 19.38
C GLY A 175 -18.70 5.27 18.55
N PHE A 176 -18.75 6.50 18.05
CA PHE A 176 -17.73 7.06 17.15
C PHE A 176 -16.32 7.12 17.77
N PHE A 177 -16.17 7.06 19.11
CA PHE A 177 -14.85 6.95 19.76
C PHE A 177 -14.10 5.66 19.38
N ALA A 178 -14.78 4.69 18.77
CA ALA A 178 -14.15 3.52 18.18
C ALA A 178 -13.22 3.86 17.00
N LEU A 179 -13.47 4.93 16.25
CA LEU A 179 -12.74 5.26 15.02
C LEU A 179 -11.23 5.46 15.23
N PRO A 180 -10.74 6.24 16.22
CA PRO A 180 -9.31 6.33 16.50
C PRO A 180 -8.67 4.99 16.85
N ILE A 181 -9.37 4.14 17.60
CA ILE A 181 -8.88 2.81 17.98
C ILE A 181 -8.77 1.91 16.75
N LEU A 182 -9.78 1.93 15.90
CA LEU A 182 -9.79 1.19 14.63
C LEU A 182 -8.70 1.66 13.68
N LEU A 183 -8.42 2.96 13.64
CA LEU A 183 -7.33 3.52 12.84
C LEU A 183 -5.99 2.96 13.32
N VAL A 184 -5.72 2.99 14.62
CA VAL A 184 -4.47 2.44 15.20
C VAL A 184 -4.37 0.94 14.94
N LEU A 185 -5.46 0.19 15.16
CA LEU A 185 -5.50 -1.24 14.90
C LEU A 185 -5.25 -1.54 13.41
N GLY A 186 -5.87 -0.79 12.52
CA GLY A 186 -5.66 -0.90 11.08
C GLY A 186 -4.21 -0.65 10.69
N VAL A 187 -3.60 0.43 11.19
CA VAL A 187 -2.18 0.73 10.96
C VAL A 187 -1.30 -0.44 11.43
N CYS A 188 -1.55 -0.99 12.62
CA CYS A 188 -0.79 -2.13 13.14
C CYS A 188 -0.93 -3.37 12.24
N MET A 189 -2.15 -3.73 11.86
CA MET A 189 -2.43 -4.92 11.02
C MET A 189 -1.80 -4.80 9.63
N PHE A 190 -1.94 -3.64 8.96
CA PHE A 190 -1.33 -3.41 7.65
C PHE A 190 0.19 -3.28 7.72
N THR A 191 0.73 -2.79 8.83
CA THR A 191 2.17 -2.80 9.10
C THR A 191 2.70 -4.23 9.18
N LEU A 192 2.10 -5.08 10.01
CA LEU A 192 2.48 -6.48 10.14
C LEU A 192 2.40 -7.22 8.80
N ARG A 193 1.31 -7.01 8.05
CA ARG A 193 1.17 -7.55 6.69
C ARG A 193 2.32 -7.11 5.77
N SER A 194 2.65 -5.82 5.77
CA SER A 194 3.71 -5.29 4.91
C SER A 194 5.08 -5.83 5.28
N MET A 195 5.32 -6.06 6.57
CA MET A 195 6.54 -6.70 7.06
C MET A 195 6.68 -8.14 6.57
N LEU A 196 5.58 -8.91 6.54
CA LEU A 196 5.60 -10.28 6.02
C LEU A 196 6.09 -10.34 4.55
N TYR A 197 5.79 -9.31 3.77
CA TYR A 197 6.17 -9.25 2.35
C TYR A 197 7.46 -8.49 2.06
N SER A 198 8.04 -7.80 3.06
CA SER A 198 9.11 -6.82 2.84
C SER A 198 10.41 -7.38 2.24
N GLY A 199 10.76 -8.62 2.56
CA GLY A 199 11.97 -9.25 2.02
C GLY A 199 11.74 -10.00 0.69
N TRP A 200 10.49 -10.24 0.30
CA TRP A 200 10.16 -11.11 -0.81
C TRP A 200 10.58 -10.56 -2.18
N LEU A 201 10.18 -9.33 -2.45
CA LEU A 201 10.47 -8.68 -3.73
C LEU A 201 11.96 -8.37 -3.93
N PRO A 202 12.68 -7.79 -2.94
CA PRO A 202 14.12 -7.64 -3.01
C PRO A 202 14.85 -8.96 -3.31
N ARG A 203 14.44 -10.05 -2.65
CA ARG A 203 15.04 -11.38 -2.89
C ARG A 203 14.84 -11.86 -4.32
N LEU A 204 13.62 -11.71 -4.89
CA LEU A 204 13.35 -12.09 -6.27
C LEU A 204 14.11 -11.28 -7.31
N ILE A 205 14.48 -10.03 -6.98
CA ILE A 205 15.29 -9.19 -7.86
C ILE A 205 16.74 -9.67 -7.88
N HIS A 206 17.29 -10.08 -6.72
CA HIS A 206 18.65 -10.57 -6.60
C HIS A 206 18.81 -12.04 -7.03
N HIS A 207 17.74 -12.85 -6.92
CA HIS A 207 17.70 -14.26 -7.26
C HIS A 207 16.52 -14.56 -8.20
N PRO A 208 16.56 -14.11 -9.47
CA PRO A 208 15.45 -14.25 -10.41
C PRO A 208 15.14 -15.70 -10.79
N GLU A 209 16.08 -16.61 -10.58
CA GLU A 209 15.94 -18.05 -10.79
C GLU A 209 15.11 -18.76 -9.70
N GLU A 210 14.97 -18.13 -8.51
CA GLU A 210 14.20 -18.74 -7.43
C GLU A 210 12.70 -18.79 -7.76
N ARG A 211 12.05 -19.85 -7.27
CA ARG A 211 10.58 -19.95 -7.33
C ARG A 211 9.97 -18.93 -6.38
N CYS A 212 8.91 -18.23 -6.81
CA CYS A 212 8.24 -17.17 -6.03
C CYS A 212 7.92 -17.61 -4.59
N TYR A 213 7.38 -18.81 -4.40
CA TYR A 213 7.04 -19.32 -3.06
C TYR A 213 8.28 -19.58 -2.20
N ALA A 214 9.35 -20.15 -2.79
CA ALA A 214 10.60 -20.39 -2.06
C ALA A 214 11.26 -19.06 -1.64
N ALA A 215 11.26 -18.07 -2.52
CA ALA A 215 11.74 -16.74 -2.21
C ALA A 215 10.94 -16.08 -1.06
N PHE A 216 9.61 -16.26 -1.04
CA PHE A 216 8.76 -15.79 0.05
C PHE A 216 9.13 -16.46 1.38
N SER A 217 9.16 -17.79 1.43
CA SER A 217 9.49 -18.53 2.66
C SER A 217 10.87 -18.14 3.23
N ARG A 218 11.87 -17.98 2.35
CA ARG A 218 13.22 -17.58 2.77
C ARG A 218 13.31 -16.10 3.18
N SER A 219 12.46 -15.24 2.63
CA SER A 219 12.42 -13.82 3.00
C SER A 219 11.96 -13.56 4.43
N LEU A 220 11.12 -14.46 4.98
CA LEU A 220 10.65 -14.34 6.37
C LEU A 220 11.78 -14.42 7.39
N VAL A 221 12.87 -15.13 7.07
CA VAL A 221 14.06 -15.21 7.93
C VAL A 221 14.74 -13.84 8.04
N SER A 222 14.80 -13.11 6.91
CA SER A 222 15.42 -11.78 6.86
C SER A 222 14.66 -10.71 7.67
N VAL A 223 13.35 -10.88 7.84
CA VAL A 223 12.51 -9.95 8.60
C VAL A 223 12.80 -10.03 10.10
N LYS A 224 13.14 -11.22 10.62
CA LYS A 224 13.40 -11.41 12.07
C LYS A 224 14.51 -10.51 12.61
N GLY A 225 15.61 -10.35 11.85
CA GLY A 225 16.77 -9.57 12.29
C GLY A 225 16.52 -8.05 12.36
N ASN A 226 15.55 -7.53 11.62
CA ASN A 226 15.25 -6.10 11.52
C ASN A 226 13.80 -5.74 11.90
N PHE A 227 13.11 -6.61 12.64
CA PHE A 227 11.68 -6.47 12.96
C PHE A 227 11.33 -5.09 13.50
N GLY A 228 11.98 -4.64 14.58
CA GLY A 228 11.64 -3.36 15.21
C GLY A 228 11.89 -2.14 14.33
N SER A 229 12.93 -2.15 13.50
CA SER A 229 13.25 -1.07 12.59
C SER A 229 12.23 -0.99 11.44
N LEU A 230 11.88 -2.13 10.85
CA LEU A 230 10.89 -2.23 9.78
C LEU A 230 9.48 -1.87 10.31
N PHE A 231 9.12 -2.34 11.50
CA PHE A 231 7.83 -2.02 12.11
C PHE A 231 7.67 -0.51 12.30
N LYS A 232 8.67 0.16 12.89
CA LYS A 232 8.65 1.62 13.07
C LYS A 232 8.50 2.37 11.74
N ALA A 233 9.30 1.98 10.72
CA ALA A 233 9.27 2.65 9.42
C ALA A 233 7.93 2.46 8.71
N PHE A 234 7.40 1.24 8.66
CA PHE A 234 6.11 0.98 8.01
C PHE A 234 4.93 1.58 8.77
N SER A 235 4.92 1.51 10.11
CA SER A 235 3.88 2.14 10.92
C SER A 235 3.82 3.65 10.68
N LEU A 236 4.97 4.31 10.62
CA LEU A 236 5.03 5.74 10.34
C LEU A 236 4.47 6.07 8.95
N ILE A 237 4.89 5.32 7.92
CA ILE A 237 4.43 5.54 6.54
C ILE A 237 2.90 5.34 6.45
N PHE A 238 2.37 4.26 7.02
CA PHE A 238 0.94 4.00 7.00
C PHE A 238 0.16 5.02 7.81
N PHE A 239 0.62 5.37 9.00
CA PHE A 239 -0.04 6.37 9.83
C PHE A 239 -0.16 7.71 9.10
N VAL A 240 0.93 8.21 8.55
CA VAL A 240 0.93 9.46 7.77
C VAL A 240 0.02 9.34 6.54
N ALA A 241 0.10 8.22 5.80
CA ALA A 241 -0.74 8.01 4.62
C ALA A 241 -2.24 8.00 4.97
N TYR A 242 -2.63 7.29 6.04
CA TYR A 242 -4.02 7.25 6.49
C TYR A 242 -4.52 8.60 6.99
N CYS A 243 -3.70 9.33 7.77
CA CYS A 243 -4.06 10.67 8.19
C CYS A 243 -4.26 11.62 6.99
N CYS A 244 -3.37 11.56 6.00
CA CYS A 244 -3.51 12.35 4.78
C CYS A 244 -4.76 11.96 3.98
N VAL A 245 -5.03 10.68 3.80
CA VAL A 245 -6.22 10.20 3.11
C VAL A 245 -7.48 10.65 3.85
N PHE A 246 -7.55 10.42 5.16
CA PHE A 246 -8.73 10.78 5.96
C PHE A 246 -9.03 12.29 5.93
N THR A 247 -8.01 13.13 6.07
CA THR A 247 -8.19 14.60 6.09
C THR A 247 -8.45 15.19 4.71
N LEU A 248 -7.82 14.66 3.65
CA LEU A 248 -7.82 15.30 2.35
C LEU A 248 -8.79 14.68 1.34
N THR A 249 -9.42 13.55 1.65
CA THR A 249 -10.36 12.89 0.72
C THR A 249 -11.52 13.80 0.35
N VAL A 250 -12.16 14.44 1.32
CA VAL A 250 -13.31 15.31 1.08
C VAL A 250 -12.91 16.57 0.30
N PRO A 251 -11.90 17.38 0.74
CA PRO A 251 -11.55 18.61 0.03
C PRO A 251 -10.96 18.37 -1.37
N THR A 252 -10.46 17.17 -1.67
CA THR A 252 -9.89 16.82 -3.00
C THR A 252 -10.82 15.99 -3.87
N PHE A 253 -12.09 15.84 -3.47
CA PHE A 253 -13.05 14.97 -4.18
C PHE A 253 -12.51 13.55 -4.47
N GLY A 254 -11.72 13.01 -3.54
CA GLY A 254 -11.16 11.68 -3.63
C GLY A 254 -9.89 11.54 -4.50
N VAL A 255 -9.41 12.57 -5.17
CA VAL A 255 -8.17 12.51 -6.00
C VAL A 255 -6.96 12.08 -5.16
N ILE A 256 -6.92 12.49 -3.89
CA ILE A 256 -5.86 12.12 -2.96
C ILE A 256 -5.74 10.61 -2.76
N ASN A 257 -6.84 9.86 -2.87
CA ASN A 257 -6.86 8.39 -2.73
C ASN A 257 -6.11 7.66 -3.84
N VAL A 258 -5.81 8.33 -4.95
CA VAL A 258 -4.97 7.79 -6.03
C VAL A 258 -3.53 8.32 -5.91
N LEU A 259 -3.37 9.58 -5.48
CA LEU A 259 -2.07 10.23 -5.38
C LEU A 259 -1.24 9.69 -4.21
N ILE A 260 -1.82 9.61 -3.01
CA ILE A 260 -1.12 9.11 -1.82
C ILE A 260 -0.61 7.68 -2.00
N PRO A 261 -1.38 6.69 -2.49
CA PRO A 261 -0.86 5.37 -2.80
C PRO A 261 0.38 5.38 -3.70
N SER A 262 0.38 6.20 -4.74
CA SER A 262 1.52 6.29 -5.66
C SER A 262 2.81 6.77 -4.98
N MET A 263 2.69 7.67 -3.99
CA MET A 263 3.81 8.17 -3.21
C MET A 263 4.29 7.16 -2.17
N TYR A 264 3.40 6.62 -1.36
CA TYR A 264 3.82 5.70 -0.31
C TYR A 264 4.32 4.36 -0.85
N TYR A 265 3.88 3.90 -2.02
CA TYR A 265 4.43 2.70 -2.67
C TYR A 265 5.94 2.83 -2.96
N VAL A 266 6.37 4.00 -3.43
CA VAL A 266 7.81 4.25 -3.64
C VAL A 266 8.56 4.20 -2.32
N LEU A 267 8.01 4.82 -1.26
CA LEU A 267 8.62 4.80 0.07
C LEU A 267 8.70 3.37 0.64
N LEU A 268 7.61 2.59 0.55
CA LEU A 268 7.61 1.20 1.00
C LEU A 268 8.68 0.36 0.29
N ARG A 269 8.77 0.47 -1.06
CA ARG A 269 9.79 -0.26 -1.83
C ARG A 269 11.21 0.18 -1.46
N SER A 270 11.42 1.45 -1.15
CA SER A 270 12.70 1.96 -0.69
C SER A 270 13.07 1.36 0.69
N VAL A 271 12.14 1.38 1.64
CA VAL A 271 12.35 0.80 2.98
C VAL A 271 12.62 -0.71 2.92
N GLU A 272 11.89 -1.44 2.10
CA GLU A 272 12.08 -2.87 1.90
C GLU A 272 13.47 -3.18 1.34
N MET A 273 13.90 -2.43 0.33
CA MET A 273 15.21 -2.62 -0.29
C MET A 273 16.34 -2.27 0.67
N ILE A 274 16.24 -1.15 1.40
CA ILE A 274 17.20 -0.75 2.44
C ILE A 274 17.29 -1.83 3.53
N GLY A 275 16.15 -2.34 3.99
CA GLY A 275 16.08 -3.42 4.97
C GLY A 275 16.77 -4.68 4.48
N PHE A 276 16.54 -5.06 3.22
CA PHE A 276 17.16 -6.23 2.60
C PHE A 276 18.69 -6.09 2.48
N TYR A 277 19.17 -4.93 2.00
CA TYR A 277 20.60 -4.65 1.91
C TYR A 277 21.27 -4.72 3.28
N LYS A 278 20.66 -4.09 4.28
CA LYS A 278 21.18 -4.12 5.67
C LYS A 278 21.24 -5.55 6.23
N THR A 279 20.21 -6.36 6.01
CA THR A 279 20.18 -7.74 6.53
C THR A 279 21.21 -8.64 5.87
N ASN A 280 21.52 -8.42 4.59
CA ASN A 280 22.45 -9.23 3.83
C ASN A 280 23.87 -8.62 3.77
N ASN A 281 24.16 -7.59 4.56
CA ASN A 281 25.45 -6.87 4.58
C ASN A 281 25.91 -6.43 3.18
N MET A 282 24.96 -6.01 2.34
CA MET A 282 25.24 -5.54 0.99
C MET A 282 25.64 -4.05 1.02
N SER A 283 26.64 -3.69 0.24
CA SER A 283 27.10 -2.29 0.13
C SER A 283 26.19 -1.49 -0.80
N PHE A 284 25.97 -0.22 -0.45
CA PHE A 284 25.34 0.74 -1.34
C PHE A 284 26.39 1.33 -2.29
N TYR A 285 25.95 1.68 -3.50
CA TYR A 285 26.78 2.51 -4.37
C TYR A 285 26.94 3.89 -3.74
N VAL A 286 28.17 4.27 -3.49
CA VAL A 286 28.54 5.58 -2.94
C VAL A 286 29.35 6.32 -3.99
N ASP A 287 28.84 7.44 -4.49
CA ASP A 287 29.63 8.35 -5.32
C ASP A 287 30.55 9.17 -4.41
N ALA A 288 31.85 8.91 -4.47
CA ALA A 288 32.83 9.57 -3.65
C ALA A 288 32.82 11.13 -3.79
N ARG A 289 32.25 11.62 -4.92
CA ARG A 289 32.13 13.07 -5.18
C ARG A 289 30.95 13.72 -4.47
N THR A 290 29.98 12.94 -4.03
CA THR A 290 28.75 13.41 -3.40
C THR A 290 28.67 13.08 -1.91
N VAL A 291 29.70 12.44 -1.36
CA VAL A 291 29.75 12.09 0.07
C VAL A 291 29.97 13.35 0.90
N ILE A 292 28.90 13.74 1.62
CA ILE A 292 29.00 14.75 2.67
C ILE A 292 29.68 14.06 3.86
N ASN A 293 30.82 14.65 4.31
CA ASN A 293 31.53 14.19 5.50
C ASN A 293 30.60 14.22 6.72
N THR A 294 30.05 13.09 7.10
CA THR A 294 29.39 12.90 8.41
C THR A 294 30.41 12.46 9.43
N VAL A 295 30.12 12.63 10.72
CA VAL A 295 31.06 12.29 11.82
C VAL A 295 31.52 10.82 11.73
N GLU A 296 30.67 9.90 11.24
CA GLU A 296 31.05 8.49 10.97
C GLU A 296 32.07 8.35 9.84
N TYR A 297 32.06 9.23 8.87
CA TYR A 297 33.06 9.26 7.78
C TYR A 297 34.36 9.84 8.19
N GLY A 298 34.39 10.80 9.11
CA GLY A 298 35.62 11.32 9.71
C GLY A 298 36.43 10.23 10.39
N TYR A 299 35.77 9.33 11.11
CA TYR A 299 36.45 8.20 11.76
C TYR A 299 37.05 7.17 10.80
N ARG A 300 36.46 7.00 9.61
CA ARG A 300 37.01 6.11 8.57
C ARG A 300 38.13 6.75 7.77
N LYS A 301 38.15 8.08 7.66
CA LYS A 301 39.13 8.79 6.91
C LYS A 301 40.56 8.66 7.52
N ASP A 302 40.62 8.68 8.87
CA ASP A 302 41.90 8.53 9.57
C ASP A 302 42.48 7.10 9.45
N ASN A 303 41.65 6.10 9.12
CA ASN A 303 42.11 4.72 8.91
C ASN A 303 42.32 4.36 7.42
N GLN A 304 41.91 5.20 6.47
CA GLN A 304 42.00 4.92 5.02
C GLN A 304 42.95 5.83 4.27
N GLU A 305 43.57 6.81 4.95
CA GLU A 305 44.63 7.66 4.31
C GLU A 305 45.86 6.84 3.88
N GLY A 306 46.00 5.57 4.32
CA GLY A 306 47.00 4.62 3.84
C GLY A 306 46.58 3.76 2.64
N GLU A 307 45.27 3.64 2.34
CA GLU A 307 44.77 2.76 1.26
C GLU A 307 44.30 3.50 0.01
N VAL A 308 44.03 4.81 0.11
CA VAL A 308 43.46 5.58 -1.00
C VAL A 308 44.53 5.96 -2.03
N ASP A 309 45.84 5.99 -1.68
CA ASP A 309 46.90 6.28 -2.61
C ASP A 309 47.19 5.16 -3.63
N GLU A 310 46.73 3.94 -3.35
CA GLU A 310 46.91 2.78 -4.26
C GLU A 310 45.90 2.74 -5.42
N TYR A 311 44.78 3.49 -5.33
CA TYR A 311 43.76 3.55 -6.38
C TYR A 311 43.77 4.80 -7.24
N SER A 312 44.69 5.74 -6.99
CA SER A 312 44.80 6.97 -7.78
C SER A 312 45.49 6.80 -9.14
N ASP A 313 46.11 5.64 -9.40
CA ASP A 313 46.85 5.35 -10.64
C ASP A 313 46.06 4.58 -11.70
N ILE A 314 44.76 4.33 -11.51
CA ILE A 314 43.92 3.78 -12.58
C ILE A 314 43.41 4.93 -13.45
N ASN A 315 44.22 5.35 -14.41
CA ASN A 315 43.83 6.19 -15.54
C ASN A 315 42.84 5.43 -16.44
N TYR A 316 41.68 6.04 -16.60
CA TYR A 316 40.75 5.77 -17.71
C TYR A 316 40.86 6.83 -18.78
#